data_222ff66675388779cdcd00277f222dc7
#
_entry.id   222ff66675388779cdcd00277f222dc7
#
_cell.length_a   1.000
_cell.length_b   1.000
_cell.length_c   1.000
_cell.angle_alpha   90.00
_cell.angle_beta   90.00
_cell.angle_gamma   90.00
#
_symmetry.space_group_name_H-M   'P 1'
#
loop_
_entity.id
_entity.type
_entity.pdbx_description
1 polymer ?
#
loop_
_entity_poly.entity_id
_entity_poly.type
_entity_poly.pdbx_seq_one_letter_code
_entity_poly.pdbx_strand_id
1 'polypeptide(L)'
;MRLPAVGFVLAVLVETLSAQTVPAPAQPPHLADYVGTYRYRHGRNVEIVAGRGLFAVLDGAKYALRYAAPDAFVNAGGDTVRFGRGPYGAVAGFVERGTSFPRLSASVTPQAAALARPRPPGQDAPSDYHYRPPADLHDGIAVGDIAASDLGESTAVRIVRGVLDGTYPDVHSVLLYQRGHLVMEEYFYGYDAAQPHQLRSATKSVVSTLAGIAVARGALSGVDERVLPHLPYRAYADPDPRKAGITLGDLLTMRSGLDCNDHSATSPGRETVIDDTPDWVKATLDLPMIDDPGTKAYYCSGGVAVVGRLTELATHMRLPDFAQQYLFGPLGIPRRAWVWNYDLTNADREFSQIHLRPRDMLKLGLLYADGGRWGGRQVVPASWVRASLAAHSEVDGTGYGYFWWHPYLNVRTPDGTRQVSYDAAQGNGGQKIYLVPQFDLVAVFTAGAYDAEEAPPNRIMVDVILPALIAAH
;
A
#
# COMPACT_ATOMS: atom_id res chain seq x y z
N MET A 1 29.16 64.56 -36.97
CA MET A 1 29.02 63.42 -37.89
C MET A 1 28.33 62.31 -37.14
N ARG A 2 27.01 62.14 -37.35
CA ARG A 2 26.21 61.15 -36.66
C ARG A 2 25.98 59.97 -37.62
N LEU A 3 26.34 58.76 -37.20
CA LEU A 3 26.04 57.52 -37.91
C LEU A 3 24.74 56.97 -37.37
N PRO A 4 23.83 56.36 -38.18
CA PRO A 4 22.57 55.82 -37.75
C PRO A 4 22.73 54.37 -37.26
N ALA A 5 21.98 54.05 -36.20
CA ALA A 5 21.87 52.73 -35.69
C ALA A 5 20.92 51.89 -36.58
N VAL A 6 21.42 50.74 -37.05
CA VAL A 6 20.63 49.73 -37.75
C VAL A 6 20.09 48.77 -36.72
N GLY A 7 18.77 48.79 -36.49
CA GLY A 7 18.10 47.83 -35.65
C GLY A 7 17.85 46.52 -36.41
N PHE A 8 18.41 45.41 -35.93
CA PHE A 8 18.05 44.06 -36.36
C PHE A 8 16.81 43.61 -35.58
N VAL A 9 15.69 43.47 -36.26
CA VAL A 9 14.50 42.79 -35.76
C VAL A 9 14.70 41.30 -35.99
N LEU A 10 14.92 40.54 -34.90
CA LEU A 10 14.94 39.09 -34.93
C LEU A 10 13.49 38.60 -34.84
N ALA A 11 12.91 38.17 -35.96
CA ALA A 11 11.62 37.47 -35.95
C ALA A 11 11.83 36.04 -35.43
N VAL A 12 11.39 35.79 -34.21
CA VAL A 12 11.31 34.42 -33.64
C VAL A 12 10.10 33.77 -34.23
N LEU A 13 10.30 32.88 -35.18
CA LEU A 13 9.29 31.91 -35.62
C LEU A 13 9.06 30.91 -34.47
N VAL A 14 7.94 31.06 -33.73
CA VAL A 14 7.46 30.04 -32.84
C VAL A 14 6.75 29.00 -33.71
N GLU A 15 7.48 27.95 -34.09
CA GLU A 15 6.83 26.72 -34.58
C GLU A 15 6.05 26.09 -33.44
N THR A 16 4.73 26.18 -33.49
CA THR A 16 3.85 25.40 -32.67
C THR A 16 3.98 23.91 -33.07
N LEU A 17 4.83 23.18 -32.36
CA LEU A 17 4.79 21.72 -32.41
C LEU A 17 3.40 21.30 -31.88
N SER A 18 2.50 20.97 -32.81
CA SER A 18 1.29 20.22 -32.50
C SER A 18 1.75 18.92 -31.86
N ALA A 19 1.47 18.75 -30.58
CA ALA A 19 1.58 17.45 -29.93
C ALA A 19 0.68 16.47 -30.69
N GLN A 20 1.28 15.68 -31.58
CA GLN A 20 0.60 14.54 -32.15
C GLN A 20 0.24 13.62 -30.98
N THR A 21 -1.04 13.58 -30.62
CA THR A 21 -1.59 12.54 -29.75
C THR A 21 -1.32 11.22 -30.44
N VAL A 22 -0.32 10.49 -29.97
CA VAL A 22 -0.11 9.10 -30.37
C VAL A 22 -1.39 8.36 -29.99
N PRO A 23 -2.17 7.82 -30.94
CA PRO A 23 -3.38 7.11 -30.61
C PRO A 23 -2.99 5.96 -29.71
N ALA A 24 -3.76 5.76 -28.61
CA ALA A 24 -3.57 4.61 -27.74
C ALA A 24 -3.59 3.34 -28.61
N PRO A 25 -2.58 2.46 -28.50
CA PRO A 25 -2.50 1.28 -29.35
C PRO A 25 -3.77 0.46 -29.18
N ALA A 26 -4.38 0.07 -30.31
CA ALA A 26 -5.57 -0.76 -30.33
C ALA A 26 -5.34 -2.02 -29.49
N GLN A 27 -6.29 -2.37 -28.63
CA GLN A 27 -6.19 -3.60 -27.83
C GLN A 27 -6.19 -4.83 -28.76
N PRO A 28 -5.41 -5.87 -28.44
CA PRO A 28 -5.37 -7.06 -29.29
C PRO A 28 -6.74 -7.75 -29.28
N PRO A 29 -7.22 -8.24 -30.43
CA PRO A 29 -8.58 -8.78 -30.56
C PRO A 29 -8.83 -10.08 -29.76
N HIS A 30 -7.81 -10.79 -29.30
CA HIS A 30 -7.92 -12.10 -28.65
C HIS A 30 -7.08 -12.22 -27.37
N LEU A 31 -7.40 -11.42 -26.32
CA LEU A 31 -6.69 -11.52 -25.03
C LEU A 31 -6.77 -12.92 -24.41
N ALA A 32 -7.81 -13.69 -24.72
CA ALA A 32 -7.99 -15.06 -24.24
C ALA A 32 -6.89 -16.04 -24.68
N ASP A 33 -6.20 -15.75 -25.79
CA ASP A 33 -5.09 -16.60 -26.27
C ASP A 33 -3.93 -16.67 -25.27
N TYR A 34 -3.72 -15.60 -24.52
CA TYR A 34 -2.61 -15.47 -23.57
C TYR A 34 -2.92 -16.01 -22.18
N VAL A 35 -4.22 -16.29 -21.89
CA VAL A 35 -4.65 -16.79 -20.57
C VAL A 35 -4.03 -18.14 -20.29
N GLY A 36 -3.45 -18.29 -19.07
CA GLY A 36 -2.85 -19.55 -18.66
C GLY A 36 -1.86 -19.39 -17.52
N THR A 37 -1.33 -20.52 -17.08
CA THR A 37 -0.27 -20.60 -16.08
C THR A 37 1.07 -20.79 -16.76
N TYR A 38 2.04 -20.01 -16.37
CA TYR A 38 3.40 -20.02 -16.92
C TYR A 38 4.41 -20.25 -15.80
N ARG A 39 5.49 -20.99 -16.09
CA ARG A 39 6.63 -21.05 -15.19
C ARG A 39 7.29 -19.66 -15.12
N TYR A 40 7.70 -19.24 -13.94
CA TYR A 40 8.30 -17.94 -13.74
C TYR A 40 9.58 -18.07 -12.88
N ARG A 41 10.19 -16.95 -12.50
CA ARG A 41 11.48 -16.89 -11.78
C ARG A 41 11.42 -17.66 -10.46
N HIS A 42 12.56 -18.21 -10.04
CA HIS A 42 12.71 -18.92 -8.76
C HIS A 42 11.74 -20.09 -8.55
N GLY A 43 11.33 -20.75 -9.65
CA GLY A 43 10.39 -21.88 -9.58
C GLY A 43 8.95 -21.54 -9.27
N ARG A 44 8.60 -20.24 -9.20
CA ARG A 44 7.21 -19.76 -9.04
C ARG A 44 6.45 -19.90 -10.35
N ASN A 45 5.13 -19.81 -10.25
CA ASN A 45 4.27 -19.67 -11.41
C ASN A 45 3.71 -18.24 -11.46
N VAL A 46 3.50 -17.74 -12.67
CA VAL A 46 2.70 -16.55 -12.93
C VAL A 46 1.47 -16.98 -13.75
N GLU A 47 0.32 -16.43 -13.41
CA GLU A 47 -0.92 -16.68 -14.11
C GLU A 47 -1.28 -15.45 -14.94
N ILE A 48 -1.54 -15.64 -16.23
CA ILE A 48 -2.01 -14.57 -17.12
C ILE A 48 -3.51 -14.66 -17.20
N VAL A 49 -4.19 -13.57 -16.88
CA VAL A 49 -5.66 -13.47 -16.91
C VAL A 49 -6.11 -12.32 -17.81
N ALA A 50 -7.29 -12.46 -18.41
CA ALA A 50 -7.89 -11.47 -19.29
C ALA A 50 -9.19 -10.93 -18.69
N GLY A 51 -9.28 -9.62 -18.61
CA GLY A 51 -10.46 -8.85 -18.21
C GLY A 51 -10.68 -7.70 -19.19
N ARG A 52 -10.75 -6.46 -18.67
CA ARG A 52 -10.69 -5.25 -19.51
C ARG A 52 -9.33 -5.02 -20.17
N GLY A 53 -8.32 -5.78 -19.75
CA GLY A 53 -6.96 -5.83 -20.26
C GLY A 53 -6.36 -7.20 -20.00
N LEU A 54 -5.06 -7.33 -20.25
CA LEU A 54 -4.27 -8.51 -19.91
C LEU A 54 -3.50 -8.20 -18.62
N PHE A 55 -3.46 -9.17 -17.70
CA PHE A 55 -2.81 -9.01 -16.42
C PHE A 55 -1.97 -10.25 -16.07
N ALA A 56 -0.83 -10.02 -15.44
CA ALA A 56 -0.04 -11.04 -14.78
C ALA A 56 -0.44 -11.09 -13.29
N VAL A 57 -0.77 -12.27 -12.80
CA VAL A 57 -1.06 -12.51 -11.38
C VAL A 57 0.12 -13.28 -10.79
N LEU A 58 0.77 -12.68 -9.82
CA LEU A 58 1.90 -13.27 -9.11
C LEU A 58 1.67 -13.12 -7.61
N ASP A 59 1.70 -14.24 -6.87
CA ASP A 59 1.47 -14.25 -5.42
C ASP A 59 0.18 -13.52 -4.98
N GLY A 60 -0.88 -13.63 -5.77
CA GLY A 60 -2.17 -12.99 -5.52
C GLY A 60 -2.24 -11.49 -5.87
N ALA A 61 -1.16 -10.90 -6.34
CA ALA A 61 -1.12 -9.52 -6.84
C ALA A 61 -1.29 -9.50 -8.37
N LYS A 62 -2.11 -8.58 -8.87
CA LYS A 62 -2.39 -8.39 -10.29
C LYS A 62 -1.61 -7.20 -10.85
N TYR A 63 -0.88 -7.41 -11.94
CA TYR A 63 -0.06 -6.41 -12.62
C TYR A 63 -0.52 -6.26 -14.06
N ALA A 64 -0.76 -5.04 -14.50
CA ALA A 64 -1.19 -4.76 -15.86
C ALA A 64 -0.10 -5.09 -16.89
N LEU A 65 -0.50 -5.74 -17.98
CA LEU A 65 0.29 -5.94 -19.19
C LEU A 65 -0.28 -5.04 -20.28
N ARG A 66 0.36 -3.90 -20.54
CA ARG A 66 -0.10 -2.91 -21.53
C ARG A 66 0.29 -3.36 -22.92
N TYR A 67 -0.69 -3.41 -23.82
CA TYR A 67 -0.45 -3.77 -25.22
C TYR A 67 0.53 -2.79 -25.90
N ALA A 68 1.52 -3.31 -26.58
CA ALA A 68 2.49 -2.54 -27.34
C ALA A 68 2.52 -2.91 -28.84
N ALA A 69 2.39 -4.21 -29.16
CA ALA A 69 2.36 -4.72 -30.53
C ALA A 69 1.76 -6.15 -30.52
N PRO A 70 1.49 -6.78 -31.68
CA PRO A 70 1.08 -8.19 -31.73
C PRO A 70 2.00 -9.07 -30.90
N ASP A 71 1.40 -9.85 -30.01
CA ASP A 71 2.10 -10.72 -29.04
C ASP A 71 3.11 -10.03 -28.11
N ALA A 72 3.11 -8.69 -28.03
CA ALA A 72 4.03 -7.92 -27.19
C ALA A 72 3.28 -6.95 -26.27
N PHE A 73 3.62 -7.00 -24.99
CA PHE A 73 3.07 -6.18 -23.91
C PHE A 73 4.19 -5.56 -23.10
N VAL A 74 3.89 -4.50 -22.35
CA VAL A 74 4.81 -3.87 -21.41
C VAL A 74 4.26 -4.04 -20.00
N ASN A 75 5.09 -4.58 -19.09
CA ASN A 75 4.74 -4.72 -17.68
C ASN A 75 4.85 -3.40 -16.91
N ALA A 76 4.48 -3.40 -15.63
CA ALA A 76 4.55 -2.21 -14.76
C ALA A 76 5.98 -1.66 -14.62
N GLY A 77 7.01 -2.52 -14.67
CA GLY A 77 8.41 -2.14 -14.63
C GLY A 77 8.97 -1.57 -15.94
N GLY A 78 8.15 -1.47 -17.01
CA GLY A 78 8.56 -0.97 -18.32
C GLY A 78 9.21 -2.03 -19.22
N ASP A 79 9.31 -3.29 -18.78
CA ASP A 79 9.91 -4.34 -19.60
C ASP A 79 8.93 -4.91 -20.61
N THR A 80 9.46 -5.29 -21.78
CA THR A 80 8.67 -5.97 -22.81
C THR A 80 8.47 -7.45 -22.45
N VAL A 81 7.22 -7.86 -22.36
CA VAL A 81 6.76 -9.26 -22.27
C VAL A 81 6.31 -9.68 -23.66
N ARG A 82 7.07 -10.53 -24.33
CA ARG A 82 6.78 -10.99 -25.70
C ARG A 82 6.34 -12.44 -25.69
N PHE A 83 5.10 -12.70 -26.07
CA PHE A 83 4.56 -14.05 -26.18
C PHE A 83 5.05 -14.73 -27.47
N GLY A 84 5.44 -15.98 -27.36
CA GLY A 84 5.82 -16.84 -28.47
C GLY A 84 4.70 -17.83 -28.80
N ARG A 85 4.46 -18.06 -30.09
CA ARG A 85 3.47 -19.05 -30.56
C ARG A 85 4.15 -20.32 -31.05
N GLY A 86 3.56 -21.46 -30.77
CA GLY A 86 3.97 -22.76 -31.26
C GLY A 86 3.50 -23.03 -32.70
N PRO A 87 3.77 -24.25 -33.24
CA PRO A 87 3.52 -24.58 -34.63
C PRO A 87 2.07 -24.43 -35.10
N TYR A 88 1.11 -24.50 -34.17
CA TYR A 88 -0.34 -24.37 -34.46
C TYR A 88 -0.92 -23.01 -34.06
N GLY A 89 -0.07 -22.01 -33.84
CA GLY A 89 -0.52 -20.65 -33.53
C GLY A 89 -0.89 -20.43 -32.03
N ALA A 90 -0.97 -21.48 -31.24
CA ALA A 90 -1.24 -21.34 -29.80
C ALA A 90 -0.03 -20.73 -29.07
N VAL A 91 -0.29 -19.89 -28.04
CA VAL A 91 0.75 -19.32 -27.19
C VAL A 91 1.46 -20.43 -26.42
N ALA A 92 2.78 -20.52 -26.58
CA ALA A 92 3.62 -21.55 -25.96
C ALA A 92 4.40 -21.05 -24.75
N GLY A 93 4.57 -19.74 -24.59
CA GLY A 93 5.33 -19.11 -23.51
C GLY A 93 5.52 -17.64 -23.79
N PHE A 94 6.33 -16.97 -22.93
CA PHE A 94 6.76 -15.60 -23.19
C PHE A 94 8.23 -15.40 -22.86
N VAL A 95 8.80 -14.31 -23.35
CA VAL A 95 10.17 -13.86 -23.04
C VAL A 95 10.09 -12.49 -22.37
N GLU A 96 10.77 -12.34 -21.25
CA GLU A 96 10.97 -11.10 -20.51
C GLU A 96 12.44 -10.94 -20.13
N ARG A 97 13.05 -9.78 -20.41
CA ARG A 97 14.49 -9.52 -20.16
C ARG A 97 15.41 -10.65 -20.68
N GLY A 98 15.12 -11.17 -21.85
CA GLY A 98 15.89 -12.26 -22.48
C GLY A 98 15.68 -13.66 -21.87
N THR A 99 14.90 -13.80 -20.82
CA THR A 99 14.58 -15.09 -20.20
C THR A 99 13.27 -15.63 -20.75
N SER A 100 13.24 -16.90 -21.12
CA SER A 100 12.06 -17.60 -21.64
C SER A 100 11.28 -18.28 -20.51
N PHE A 101 9.98 -18.11 -20.51
CA PHE A 101 9.04 -18.65 -19.53
C PHE A 101 7.96 -19.48 -20.24
N PRO A 102 8.03 -20.83 -20.17
CA PRO A 102 7.10 -21.69 -20.88
C PRO A 102 5.71 -21.69 -20.26
N ARG A 103 4.69 -21.80 -21.09
CA ARG A 103 3.30 -22.03 -20.68
C ARG A 103 3.16 -23.46 -20.16
N LEU A 104 2.63 -23.61 -18.96
CA LEU A 104 2.39 -24.89 -18.31
C LEU A 104 0.97 -25.40 -18.55
N SER A 105 -0.01 -24.48 -18.57
CA SER A 105 -1.42 -24.79 -18.74
C SER A 105 -2.14 -23.63 -19.44
N ALA A 106 -3.20 -23.95 -20.16
CA ALA A 106 -4.16 -22.95 -20.66
C ALA A 106 -5.18 -22.50 -19.61
N SER A 107 -5.23 -23.16 -18.46
CA SER A 107 -6.09 -22.80 -17.32
C SER A 107 -5.33 -21.97 -16.30
N VAL A 108 -6.10 -21.21 -15.53
CA VAL A 108 -5.65 -20.46 -14.36
C VAL A 108 -6.45 -20.89 -13.14
N THR A 109 -5.98 -20.56 -11.94
CA THR A 109 -6.73 -20.81 -10.71
C THR A 109 -8.03 -19.99 -10.67
N PRO A 110 -9.08 -20.45 -9.97
CA PRO A 110 -10.30 -19.66 -9.78
C PRO A 110 -10.02 -18.29 -9.14
N GLN A 111 -9.06 -18.22 -8.23
CA GLN A 111 -8.65 -16.97 -7.60
C GLN A 111 -8.05 -16.00 -8.61
N ALA A 112 -7.10 -16.44 -9.43
CA ALA A 112 -6.50 -15.59 -10.46
C ALA A 112 -7.57 -15.15 -11.49
N ALA A 113 -8.46 -16.04 -11.91
CA ALA A 113 -9.56 -15.70 -12.80
C ALA A 113 -10.49 -14.63 -12.22
N ALA A 114 -10.77 -14.68 -10.93
CA ALA A 114 -11.61 -13.71 -10.24
C ALA A 114 -10.98 -12.31 -10.21
N LEU A 115 -9.64 -12.21 -10.18
CA LEU A 115 -8.93 -10.93 -10.23
C LEU A 115 -9.07 -10.20 -11.58
N ALA A 116 -9.55 -10.87 -12.63
CA ALA A 116 -9.74 -10.26 -13.93
C ALA A 116 -10.96 -9.32 -13.99
N ARG A 117 -11.94 -9.47 -13.09
CA ARG A 117 -13.22 -8.74 -13.13
C ARG A 117 -13.67 -8.33 -11.75
N PRO A 118 -14.29 -7.15 -11.57
CA PRO A 118 -14.73 -6.67 -10.25
C PRO A 118 -15.80 -7.56 -9.62
N ARG A 119 -16.67 -8.20 -10.43
CA ARG A 119 -17.68 -9.20 -10.01
C ARG A 119 -17.83 -10.31 -11.04
N PRO A 120 -18.39 -11.48 -10.66
CA PRO A 120 -18.70 -12.54 -11.60
C PRO A 120 -19.62 -12.05 -12.74
N PRO A 121 -19.55 -12.66 -13.93
CA PRO A 121 -20.47 -12.36 -15.03
C PRO A 121 -21.94 -12.46 -14.59
N GLY A 122 -22.75 -11.49 -14.98
CA GLY A 122 -24.17 -11.39 -14.58
C GLY A 122 -24.42 -10.72 -13.23
N GLN A 123 -23.36 -10.34 -12.49
CA GLN A 123 -23.42 -9.53 -11.26
C GLN A 123 -22.61 -8.24 -11.39
N ASP A 124 -22.07 -7.97 -12.57
CA ASP A 124 -21.13 -6.88 -12.84
C ASP A 124 -21.79 -5.68 -13.54
N ALA A 125 -23.11 -5.68 -13.75
CA ALA A 125 -23.81 -4.53 -14.28
C ALA A 125 -23.95 -3.43 -13.20
N PRO A 126 -23.46 -2.20 -13.45
CA PRO A 126 -23.54 -1.13 -12.46
C PRO A 126 -24.96 -0.74 -12.06
N SER A 127 -25.96 -0.96 -12.94
CA SER A 127 -27.37 -0.69 -12.70
C SER A 127 -28.00 -1.60 -11.65
N ASP A 128 -27.46 -2.80 -11.47
CA ASP A 128 -28.08 -3.85 -10.65
C ASP A 128 -27.65 -3.80 -9.17
N TYR A 129 -26.74 -2.87 -8.84
CA TYR A 129 -26.33 -2.73 -7.47
C TYR A 129 -27.38 -1.95 -6.63
N HIS A 130 -27.76 -2.59 -5.54
CA HIS A 130 -28.56 -2.02 -4.45
C HIS A 130 -27.78 -2.14 -3.15
N TYR A 131 -27.68 -1.03 -2.42
CA TYR A 131 -27.03 -1.02 -1.11
C TYR A 131 -27.69 -2.01 -0.16
N ARG A 132 -26.87 -2.65 0.68
CA ARG A 132 -27.29 -3.46 1.82
C ARG A 132 -26.40 -3.14 3.01
N PRO A 133 -26.97 -3.02 4.22
CA PRO A 133 -26.17 -2.85 5.43
C PRO A 133 -25.16 -4.00 5.60
N PRO A 134 -23.98 -3.72 6.17
CA PRO A 134 -23.01 -4.78 6.53
C PRO A 134 -23.60 -5.82 7.47
N ALA A 135 -23.16 -7.07 7.32
CA ALA A 135 -23.57 -8.14 8.23
C ALA A 135 -22.89 -7.98 9.61
N ASP A 136 -23.63 -8.21 10.69
CA ASP A 136 -23.04 -8.34 12.02
C ASP A 136 -22.35 -9.70 12.15
N LEU A 137 -21.02 -9.68 12.20
CA LEU A 137 -20.19 -10.88 12.39
C LEU A 137 -19.84 -11.14 13.86
N HIS A 138 -20.38 -10.36 14.79
CA HIS A 138 -20.09 -10.44 16.23
C HIS A 138 -18.59 -10.39 16.54
N ASP A 139 -17.83 -9.62 15.74
CA ASP A 139 -16.39 -9.52 15.80
C ASP A 139 -15.88 -8.27 16.55
N GLY A 140 -16.79 -7.57 17.23
CA GLY A 140 -16.53 -6.37 18.01
C GLY A 140 -16.68 -5.08 17.22
N ILE A 141 -17.05 -5.14 15.94
CA ILE A 141 -17.36 -3.97 15.10
C ILE A 141 -18.89 -3.81 15.08
N ALA A 142 -19.39 -2.71 15.62
CA ALA A 142 -20.80 -2.38 15.50
C ALA A 142 -21.15 -2.06 14.04
N VAL A 143 -22.27 -2.59 13.54
CA VAL A 143 -22.74 -2.38 12.17
C VAL A 143 -24.02 -1.54 12.17
N GLY A 144 -24.25 -0.80 11.09
CA GLY A 144 -25.42 0.07 10.96
C GLY A 144 -25.82 0.29 9.51
N ASP A 145 -26.95 0.92 9.31
CA ASP A 145 -27.43 1.33 8.00
C ASP A 145 -26.77 2.67 7.61
N ILE A 146 -26.31 2.79 6.37
CA ILE A 146 -25.69 4.02 5.83
C ILE A 146 -26.64 5.20 5.87
N ALA A 147 -27.95 4.97 5.83
CA ALA A 147 -28.97 6.01 5.95
C ALA A 147 -28.95 6.72 7.32
N ALA A 148 -28.38 6.08 8.36
CA ALA A 148 -28.19 6.70 9.68
C ALA A 148 -26.85 7.46 9.81
N SER A 149 -26.04 7.49 8.76
CA SER A 149 -24.77 8.20 8.67
C SER A 149 -24.91 9.50 7.86
N ASP A 150 -23.83 10.29 7.77
CA ASP A 150 -23.77 11.48 6.92
C ASP A 150 -23.54 11.16 5.43
N LEU A 151 -23.30 9.88 5.11
CA LEU A 151 -22.92 9.47 3.76
C LEU A 151 -24.12 9.23 2.84
N GLY A 152 -25.17 8.55 3.35
CA GLY A 152 -26.35 8.17 2.57
C GLY A 152 -26.09 7.07 1.51
N GLU A 153 -27.16 6.41 1.05
CA GLU A 153 -27.08 5.30 0.09
C GLU A 153 -26.46 5.69 -1.26
N SER A 154 -26.67 6.93 -1.70
CA SER A 154 -26.11 7.43 -2.95
C SER A 154 -24.57 7.36 -2.98
N THR A 155 -23.92 7.51 -1.83
CA THR A 155 -22.47 7.35 -1.68
C THR A 155 -22.05 5.91 -1.99
N ALA A 156 -22.69 4.94 -1.36
CA ALA A 156 -22.41 3.51 -1.62
C ALA A 156 -22.64 3.14 -3.09
N VAL A 157 -23.78 3.57 -3.65
CA VAL A 157 -24.13 3.35 -5.06
C VAL A 157 -23.08 3.94 -6.01
N ARG A 158 -22.63 5.16 -5.77
CA ARG A 158 -21.61 5.83 -6.60
C ARG A 158 -20.26 5.10 -6.54
N ILE A 159 -19.83 4.70 -5.34
CA ILE A 159 -18.57 3.96 -5.17
C ILE A 159 -18.63 2.64 -5.93
N VAL A 160 -19.66 1.82 -5.68
CA VAL A 160 -19.75 0.50 -6.30
C VAL A 160 -19.88 0.59 -7.82
N ARG A 161 -20.73 1.48 -8.33
CA ARG A 161 -20.85 1.70 -9.77
C ARG A 161 -19.52 2.13 -10.39
N GLY A 162 -18.77 3.02 -9.75
CA GLY A 162 -17.48 3.46 -10.22
C GLY A 162 -16.40 2.34 -10.23
N VAL A 163 -16.49 1.36 -9.32
CA VAL A 163 -15.64 0.15 -9.40
C VAL A 163 -16.12 -0.75 -10.55
N LEU A 164 -17.41 -0.98 -10.68
CA LEU A 164 -17.97 -1.86 -11.71
C LEU A 164 -17.77 -1.32 -13.14
N ASP A 165 -17.87 -0.02 -13.35
CA ASP A 165 -17.64 0.61 -14.67
C ASP A 165 -16.15 0.89 -14.96
N GLY A 166 -15.27 0.78 -13.93
CA GLY A 166 -13.81 0.98 -14.03
C GLY A 166 -13.36 2.43 -13.87
N THR A 167 -14.22 3.31 -13.42
CA THR A 167 -13.83 4.66 -12.96
C THR A 167 -12.84 4.56 -11.79
N TYR A 168 -13.04 3.57 -10.90
CA TYR A 168 -12.13 3.24 -9.79
C TYR A 168 -11.61 1.81 -9.97
N PRO A 169 -10.60 1.60 -10.83
CA PRO A 169 -10.10 0.27 -11.14
C PRO A 169 -9.39 -0.37 -9.95
N ASP A 170 -9.39 -1.71 -9.93
CA ASP A 170 -8.59 -2.51 -9.00
C ASP A 170 -8.82 -2.25 -7.51
N VAL A 171 -9.96 -1.72 -7.13
CA VAL A 171 -10.40 -1.65 -5.72
C VAL A 171 -10.94 -3.01 -5.32
N HIS A 172 -10.34 -3.63 -4.29
CA HIS A 172 -10.69 -4.98 -3.83
C HIS A 172 -11.67 -4.98 -2.67
N SER A 173 -11.60 -3.98 -1.79
CA SER A 173 -12.58 -3.77 -0.73
C SER A 173 -12.74 -2.30 -0.36
N VAL A 174 -13.94 -1.96 0.14
CA VAL A 174 -14.27 -0.65 0.70
C VAL A 174 -15.06 -0.87 1.98
N LEU A 175 -14.53 -0.40 3.11
CA LEU A 175 -15.20 -0.40 4.40
C LEU A 175 -15.27 1.05 4.91
N LEU A 176 -16.48 1.51 5.25
CA LEU A 176 -16.71 2.84 5.82
C LEU A 176 -17.34 2.70 7.20
N TYR A 177 -16.61 3.14 8.22
CA TYR A 177 -17.09 3.22 9.59
C TYR A 177 -17.26 4.68 9.96
N GLN A 178 -18.50 5.07 10.28
CA GLN A 178 -18.84 6.45 10.60
C GLN A 178 -19.85 6.51 11.73
N ARG A 179 -19.70 7.48 12.65
CA ARG A 179 -20.58 7.66 13.80
C ARG A 179 -20.79 6.37 14.60
N GLY A 180 -19.73 5.64 14.85
CA GLY A 180 -19.75 4.45 15.70
C GLY A 180 -20.21 3.16 15.02
N HIS A 181 -20.47 3.16 13.71
CA HIS A 181 -20.97 1.97 13.00
C HIS A 181 -20.25 1.76 11.67
N LEU A 182 -19.99 0.49 11.32
CA LEU A 182 -19.63 0.08 9.97
C LEU A 182 -20.90 0.17 9.12
N VAL A 183 -20.93 1.14 8.20
CA VAL A 183 -22.10 1.47 7.40
C VAL A 183 -21.98 1.08 5.93
N MET A 184 -20.79 0.68 5.48
CA MET A 184 -20.56 0.14 4.16
C MET A 184 -19.45 -0.90 4.22
N GLU A 185 -19.68 -2.03 3.55
CA GLU A 185 -18.69 -3.11 3.41
C GLU A 185 -18.92 -3.81 2.07
N GLU A 186 -18.00 -3.57 1.12
CA GLU A 186 -18.08 -4.10 -0.24
C GLU A 186 -16.77 -4.73 -0.67
N TYR A 187 -16.88 -5.80 -1.46
CA TYR A 187 -15.76 -6.60 -1.94
C TYR A 187 -15.87 -6.84 -3.45
N PHE A 188 -14.71 -6.88 -4.11
CA PHE A 188 -14.60 -7.00 -5.56
C PHE A 188 -13.44 -7.92 -5.93
N TYR A 189 -13.36 -8.32 -7.21
CA TYR A 189 -12.25 -9.11 -7.76
C TYR A 189 -12.03 -10.45 -7.03
N GLY A 190 -13.10 -11.07 -6.57
CA GLY A 190 -13.05 -12.35 -5.87
C GLY A 190 -12.61 -12.28 -4.41
N TYR A 191 -12.37 -11.09 -3.88
CA TYR A 191 -12.14 -10.91 -2.44
C TYR A 191 -13.45 -10.94 -1.66
N ASP A 192 -13.34 -11.30 -0.38
CA ASP A 192 -14.44 -11.32 0.57
C ASP A 192 -13.96 -10.94 1.99
N ALA A 193 -14.87 -10.97 2.95
CA ALA A 193 -14.60 -10.62 4.35
C ALA A 193 -13.60 -11.57 5.04
N ALA A 194 -13.45 -12.80 4.55
CA ALA A 194 -12.61 -13.84 5.16
C ALA A 194 -11.18 -13.84 4.60
N GLN A 195 -10.97 -13.29 3.40
CA GLN A 195 -9.69 -13.36 2.70
C GLN A 195 -8.73 -12.27 3.17
N PRO A 196 -7.54 -12.63 3.71
CA PRO A 196 -6.50 -11.66 4.03
C PRO A 196 -5.94 -11.01 2.77
N HIS A 197 -5.73 -9.69 2.83
CA HIS A 197 -5.09 -8.90 1.77
C HIS A 197 -3.71 -8.43 2.23
N GLN A 198 -2.73 -8.40 1.31
CA GLN A 198 -1.40 -7.91 1.57
C GLN A 198 -1.41 -6.40 1.85
N LEU A 199 -0.87 -5.98 2.99
CA LEU A 199 -0.91 -4.59 3.42
C LEU A 199 0.17 -3.71 2.81
N ARG A 200 1.20 -4.28 2.20
CA ARG A 200 2.37 -3.52 1.75
C ARG A 200 2.88 -2.62 2.88
N SER A 201 3.26 -1.41 2.59
CA SER A 201 3.83 -0.47 3.58
C SER A 201 2.89 -0.06 4.72
N ALA A 202 1.57 -0.35 4.65
CA ALA A 202 0.71 -0.19 5.83
C ALA A 202 1.11 -1.15 6.98
N THR A 203 1.90 -2.20 6.70
CA THR A 203 2.61 -3.03 7.70
C THR A 203 3.47 -2.21 8.65
N LYS A 204 4.08 -1.11 8.17
CA LYS A 204 4.93 -0.21 8.99
C LYS A 204 4.20 0.32 10.22
N SER A 205 2.93 0.70 10.06
CA SER A 205 2.10 1.18 11.19
C SER A 205 1.82 0.08 12.21
N VAL A 206 1.73 -1.19 11.77
CA VAL A 206 1.62 -2.35 12.68
C VAL A 206 2.92 -2.52 13.46
N VAL A 207 4.08 -2.45 12.79
CA VAL A 207 5.40 -2.55 13.46
C VAL A 207 5.59 -1.44 14.48
N SER A 208 5.22 -0.18 14.14
CA SER A 208 5.20 0.93 15.11
C SER A 208 4.32 0.63 16.33
N THR A 209 3.12 0.09 16.09
CA THR A 209 2.20 -0.28 17.17
C THR A 209 2.82 -1.29 18.12
N LEU A 210 3.52 -2.30 17.58
CA LEU A 210 4.21 -3.32 18.39
C LEU A 210 5.38 -2.74 19.18
N ALA A 211 6.17 -1.82 18.60
CA ALA A 211 7.22 -1.10 19.31
C ALA A 211 6.62 -0.29 20.48
N GLY A 212 5.48 0.38 20.28
CA GLY A 212 4.78 1.10 21.35
C GLY A 212 4.27 0.21 22.47
N ILE A 213 3.80 -0.99 22.15
CA ILE A 213 3.42 -1.99 23.14
C ILE A 213 4.67 -2.49 23.92
N ALA A 214 5.80 -2.70 23.23
CA ALA A 214 7.05 -3.12 23.86
C ALA A 214 7.58 -2.05 24.83
N VAL A 215 7.50 -0.77 24.46
CA VAL A 215 7.82 0.36 25.36
C VAL A 215 6.89 0.37 26.58
N ALA A 216 5.59 0.24 26.39
CA ALA A 216 4.63 0.22 27.49
C ALA A 216 4.82 -0.95 28.45
N ARG A 217 5.40 -2.03 28.00
CA ARG A 217 5.73 -3.21 28.78
C ARG A 217 7.11 -3.13 29.44
N GLY A 218 7.86 -2.05 29.23
CA GLY A 218 9.19 -1.85 29.77
C GLY A 218 10.28 -2.68 29.10
N ALA A 219 10.01 -3.29 27.95
CA ALA A 219 11.00 -4.00 27.16
C ALA A 219 11.96 -3.04 26.42
N LEU A 220 11.47 -1.87 26.07
CA LEU A 220 12.23 -0.73 25.57
C LEU A 220 12.00 0.47 26.47
N SER A 221 13.01 1.34 26.64
CA SER A 221 12.92 2.50 27.55
C SER A 221 12.10 3.65 26.97
N GLY A 222 11.96 3.72 25.63
CA GLY A 222 11.24 4.77 24.94
C GLY A 222 11.80 5.04 23.54
N VAL A 223 11.41 6.16 22.95
CA VAL A 223 11.85 6.55 21.59
C VAL A 223 13.32 6.96 21.54
N ASP A 224 13.90 7.35 22.66
CA ASP A 224 15.32 7.70 22.79
C ASP A 224 16.22 6.46 22.94
N GLU A 225 15.64 5.24 22.94
CA GLU A 225 16.38 3.98 22.98
C GLU A 225 17.36 3.89 21.84
N ARG A 226 18.65 3.71 22.13
CA ARG A 226 19.67 3.52 21.12
C ARG A 226 19.59 2.11 20.52
N VAL A 227 19.63 2.03 19.20
CA VAL A 227 19.35 0.78 18.48
C VAL A 227 20.52 -0.18 18.50
N LEU A 228 21.72 0.30 18.19
CA LEU A 228 22.89 -0.55 17.98
C LEU A 228 23.27 -1.45 19.16
N PRO A 229 23.17 -1.01 20.44
CA PRO A 229 23.53 -1.87 21.58
C PRO A 229 22.71 -3.15 21.71
N HIS A 230 21.51 -3.20 21.15
CA HIS A 230 20.64 -4.38 21.20
C HIS A 230 20.94 -5.41 20.12
N LEU A 231 21.61 -4.99 19.03
CA LEU A 231 21.78 -5.83 17.84
C LEU A 231 23.04 -6.71 17.96
N PRO A 232 23.01 -7.94 17.38
CA PRO A 232 24.09 -8.91 17.58
C PRO A 232 25.33 -8.67 16.70
N TYR A 233 25.36 -7.56 15.96
CA TYR A 233 26.43 -7.30 14.99
C TYR A 233 27.67 -6.71 15.64
N ARG A 234 28.85 -7.27 15.33
CA ARG A 234 30.15 -6.81 15.85
C ARG A 234 30.76 -5.68 15.03
N ALA A 235 30.40 -5.59 13.76
CA ALA A 235 30.93 -4.60 12.82
C ALA A 235 29.93 -4.33 11.71
N TYR A 236 30.01 -3.13 11.16
CA TYR A 236 29.24 -2.64 10.01
C TYR A 236 30.20 -2.32 8.86
N ALA A 237 29.72 -2.47 7.60
CA ALA A 237 30.54 -2.23 6.41
C ALA A 237 31.00 -0.76 6.34
N ASP A 238 30.13 0.18 6.77
CA ASP A 238 30.50 1.58 6.99
C ASP A 238 30.56 1.85 8.50
N PRO A 239 31.75 2.00 9.11
CA PRO A 239 31.90 2.16 10.55
C PRO A 239 31.77 3.60 11.03
N ASP A 240 30.85 4.38 10.46
CA ASP A 240 30.62 5.78 10.84
C ASP A 240 30.14 5.87 12.32
N PRO A 241 30.83 6.67 13.17
CA PRO A 241 30.51 6.77 14.59
C PRO A 241 29.11 7.35 14.86
N ARG A 242 28.53 8.11 13.93
CA ARG A 242 27.16 8.66 14.04
C ARG A 242 26.10 7.57 14.17
N LYS A 243 26.33 6.37 13.63
CA LYS A 243 25.40 5.24 13.75
C LYS A 243 25.10 4.88 15.20
N ALA A 244 26.07 5.04 16.10
CA ALA A 244 25.85 4.81 17.52
C ALA A 244 24.80 5.76 18.14
N GLY A 245 24.53 6.86 17.46
CA GLY A 245 23.51 7.83 17.83
C GLY A 245 22.08 7.48 17.41
N ILE A 246 21.89 6.56 16.45
CA ILE A 246 20.56 6.23 15.92
C ILE A 246 19.67 5.69 17.05
N THR A 247 18.50 6.31 17.19
CA THR A 247 17.48 5.95 18.16
C THR A 247 16.27 5.27 17.51
N LEU A 248 15.42 4.64 18.34
CA LEU A 248 14.12 4.13 17.90
C LEU A 248 13.27 5.25 17.28
N GLY A 249 13.27 6.45 17.87
CA GLY A 249 12.55 7.61 17.36
C GLY A 249 13.03 8.06 15.98
N ASP A 250 14.32 8.01 15.71
CA ASP A 250 14.88 8.35 14.40
C ASP A 250 14.40 7.40 13.33
N LEU A 251 14.36 6.10 13.63
CA LEU A 251 13.83 5.09 12.71
C LEU A 251 12.31 5.27 12.47
N LEU A 252 11.53 5.44 13.55
CA LEU A 252 10.07 5.60 13.47
C LEU A 252 9.65 6.84 12.68
N THR A 253 10.51 7.85 12.65
CA THR A 253 10.27 9.12 11.94
C THR A 253 11.05 9.25 10.64
N MET A 254 11.62 8.13 10.13
CA MET A 254 12.38 8.07 8.89
C MET A 254 13.65 8.95 8.85
N ARG A 255 14.24 9.26 10.03
CA ARG A 255 15.37 10.19 10.18
C ARG A 255 16.64 9.49 10.66
N SER A 256 16.90 8.28 10.21
CA SER A 256 18.09 7.50 10.62
C SER A 256 19.42 8.14 10.22
N GLY A 257 19.44 8.98 9.19
CA GLY A 257 20.65 9.55 8.60
C GLY A 257 21.38 8.60 7.64
N LEU A 258 20.93 7.37 7.48
CA LEU A 258 21.47 6.41 6.52
C LEU A 258 21.07 6.75 5.08
N ASP A 259 21.89 6.38 4.09
CA ASP A 259 21.53 6.44 2.66
C ASP A 259 20.51 5.35 2.32
N CYS A 260 19.31 5.53 2.83
CA CYS A 260 18.19 4.62 2.71
C CYS A 260 16.95 5.40 2.25
N ASN A 261 16.63 5.31 0.95
CA ASN A 261 15.49 6.01 0.37
C ASN A 261 14.84 5.18 -0.72
N ASP A 262 13.65 4.64 -0.45
CA ASP A 262 12.90 3.79 -1.38
C ASP A 262 12.37 4.57 -2.60
N HIS A 263 12.24 5.89 -2.48
CA HIS A 263 11.78 6.77 -3.57
C HIS A 263 12.94 7.26 -4.46
N SER A 264 14.18 6.93 -4.13
CA SER A 264 15.36 7.25 -4.94
C SER A 264 15.87 6.03 -5.71
N ALA A 265 15.86 6.10 -7.03
CA ALA A 265 16.40 5.03 -7.88
C ALA A 265 17.90 4.77 -7.67
N THR A 266 18.64 5.74 -7.10
CA THR A 266 20.09 5.66 -6.88
C THR A 266 20.49 5.33 -5.45
N SER A 267 19.57 5.34 -4.49
CA SER A 267 19.88 4.98 -3.11
C SER A 267 20.29 3.52 -2.99
N PRO A 268 21.44 3.21 -2.36
CA PRO A 268 21.84 1.82 -2.10
C PRO A 268 20.94 1.12 -1.10
N GLY A 269 20.19 1.88 -0.29
CA GLY A 269 19.28 1.37 0.72
C GLY A 269 17.80 1.30 0.31
N ARG A 270 17.47 1.47 -1.00
CA ARG A 270 16.09 1.30 -1.44
C ARG A 270 15.61 -0.14 -1.22
N GLU A 271 14.31 -0.31 -0.95
CA GLU A 271 13.67 -1.58 -0.59
C GLU A 271 14.10 -2.74 -1.52
N THR A 272 14.07 -2.54 -2.85
CA THR A 272 14.42 -3.58 -3.82
C THR A 272 15.89 -4.05 -3.77
N VAL A 273 16.79 -3.24 -3.22
CA VAL A 273 18.20 -3.63 -3.00
C VAL A 273 18.34 -4.36 -1.68
N ILE A 274 17.70 -3.87 -0.63
CA ILE A 274 17.71 -4.52 0.69
C ILE A 274 17.05 -5.91 0.61
N ASP A 275 15.94 -6.04 -0.11
CA ASP A 275 15.21 -7.31 -0.28
C ASP A 275 16.03 -8.43 -0.91
N ASP A 276 17.02 -8.08 -1.75
CA ASP A 276 17.93 -9.06 -2.38
C ASP A 276 19.04 -9.54 -1.43
N THR A 277 19.13 -8.98 -0.21
CA THR A 277 20.14 -9.37 0.78
C THR A 277 19.64 -10.49 1.71
N PRO A 278 20.52 -11.30 2.28
CA PRO A 278 20.12 -12.36 3.22
C PRO A 278 19.74 -11.83 4.61
N ASP A 279 20.23 -10.63 5.00
CA ASP A 279 20.00 -10.01 6.32
C ASP A 279 19.68 -8.53 6.10
N TRP A 280 18.38 -8.21 6.11
CA TRP A 280 17.87 -6.85 5.85
C TRP A 280 18.29 -5.85 6.92
N VAL A 281 18.35 -6.29 8.18
CA VAL A 281 18.75 -5.45 9.30
C VAL A 281 20.20 -5.05 9.17
N LYS A 282 21.08 -6.05 8.96
CA LYS A 282 22.51 -5.79 8.75
C LYS A 282 22.75 -4.96 7.50
N ALA A 283 22.13 -5.31 6.38
CA ALA A 283 22.27 -4.59 5.12
C ALA A 283 21.88 -3.11 5.27
N THR A 284 20.79 -2.81 6.00
CA THR A 284 20.40 -1.44 6.30
C THR A 284 21.43 -0.71 7.13
N LEU A 285 21.96 -1.33 8.17
CA LEU A 285 22.95 -0.70 9.06
C LEU A 285 24.36 -0.66 8.46
N ASP A 286 24.61 -1.41 7.41
CA ASP A 286 25.85 -1.33 6.62
C ASP A 286 25.88 -0.14 5.67
N LEU A 287 24.74 0.51 5.40
CA LEU A 287 24.64 1.69 4.54
C LEU A 287 25.47 2.86 5.06
N PRO A 288 25.99 3.74 4.19
CA PRO A 288 26.69 4.93 4.60
C PRO A 288 25.78 5.94 5.29
N MET A 289 26.35 6.75 6.20
CA MET A 289 25.67 7.89 6.80
C MET A 289 25.81 9.10 5.87
N ILE A 290 24.67 9.66 5.44
CA ILE A 290 24.63 10.87 4.61
C ILE A 290 24.20 12.11 5.41
N ASP A 291 23.51 11.92 6.52
CA ASP A 291 23.10 12.99 7.44
C ASP A 291 23.31 12.54 8.89
N ASP A 292 23.19 13.48 9.83
CA ASP A 292 23.15 13.14 11.27
C ASP A 292 21.78 12.55 11.63
N PRO A 293 21.69 11.53 12.50
CA PRO A 293 20.42 11.00 12.99
C PRO A 293 19.51 12.10 13.51
N GLY A 294 18.23 12.01 13.27
CA GLY A 294 17.21 12.95 13.71
C GLY A 294 17.08 14.22 12.87
N THR A 295 17.86 14.41 11.79
CA THR A 295 17.88 15.67 11.02
C THR A 295 16.99 15.63 9.78
N LYS A 296 17.26 14.74 8.83
CA LYS A 296 16.51 14.65 7.58
C LYS A 296 15.77 13.34 7.46
N ALA A 297 14.59 13.38 6.83
CA ALA A 297 13.76 12.22 6.65
C ALA A 297 13.85 11.70 5.20
N TYR A 298 14.06 10.37 5.08
CA TYR A 298 14.02 9.62 3.84
C TYR A 298 13.20 8.36 4.04
N TYR A 299 12.25 8.10 3.15
CA TYR A 299 11.40 6.91 3.28
C TYR A 299 12.21 5.63 3.15
N CYS A 300 12.36 4.89 4.24
CA CYS A 300 13.29 3.78 4.36
C CYS A 300 12.59 2.53 4.93
N SER A 301 12.33 1.53 4.09
CA SER A 301 11.79 0.23 4.52
C SER A 301 12.76 -0.58 5.35
N GLY A 302 14.07 -0.49 5.06
CA GLY A 302 15.10 -1.16 5.86
C GLY A 302 15.08 -0.73 7.34
N GLY A 303 14.83 0.55 7.62
CA GLY A 303 14.69 1.06 8.99
C GLY A 303 13.54 0.40 9.76
N VAL A 304 12.49 -0.02 9.07
CA VAL A 304 11.35 -0.73 9.69
C VAL A 304 11.73 -2.17 10.07
N ALA A 305 12.55 -2.84 9.25
CA ALA A 305 13.13 -4.14 9.60
C ALA A 305 13.99 -4.04 10.89
N VAL A 306 14.76 -2.96 11.02
CA VAL A 306 15.55 -2.68 12.24
C VAL A 306 14.63 -2.51 13.45
N VAL A 307 13.51 -1.76 13.35
CA VAL A 307 12.53 -1.59 14.45
C VAL A 307 11.88 -2.93 14.82
N GLY A 308 11.50 -3.73 13.83
CA GLY A 308 10.96 -5.07 14.05
C GLY A 308 11.94 -5.95 14.83
N ARG A 309 13.20 -6.02 14.39
CA ARG A 309 14.25 -6.81 15.03
C ARG A 309 14.58 -6.32 16.44
N LEU A 310 14.66 -5.00 16.64
CA LEU A 310 14.85 -4.41 17.96
C LEU A 310 13.73 -4.84 18.90
N THR A 311 12.48 -4.81 18.44
CA THR A 311 11.32 -5.23 19.23
C THR A 311 11.41 -6.72 19.60
N GLU A 312 11.79 -7.60 18.67
CA GLU A 312 12.01 -9.03 18.97
C GLU A 312 13.06 -9.27 20.04
N LEU A 313 14.23 -8.63 19.88
CA LEU A 313 15.34 -8.81 20.80
C LEU A 313 15.01 -8.28 22.21
N ALA A 314 14.35 -7.12 22.30
CA ALA A 314 13.96 -6.52 23.55
C ALA A 314 12.85 -7.31 24.28
N THR A 315 11.93 -7.90 23.53
CA THR A 315 10.81 -8.69 24.10
C THR A 315 11.12 -10.17 24.28
N HIS A 316 12.24 -10.67 23.72
CA HIS A 316 12.59 -12.08 23.63
C HIS A 316 11.50 -12.94 22.97
N MET A 317 10.72 -12.34 22.07
CA MET A 317 9.65 -12.99 21.32
C MET A 317 9.80 -12.72 19.84
N ARG A 318 9.40 -13.66 19.00
CA ARG A 318 9.28 -13.42 17.56
C ARG A 318 8.16 -12.40 17.33
N LEU A 319 8.37 -11.48 16.40
CA LEU A 319 7.44 -10.38 16.16
C LEU A 319 5.99 -10.85 15.84
N PRO A 320 5.77 -11.91 15.02
CA PRO A 320 4.42 -12.44 14.82
C PRO A 320 3.77 -13.00 16.09
N ASP A 321 4.55 -13.61 16.98
CA ASP A 321 4.02 -14.16 18.25
C ASP A 321 3.69 -13.03 19.23
N PHE A 322 4.55 -12.02 19.29
CA PHE A 322 4.31 -10.80 20.06
C PHE A 322 3.06 -10.05 19.53
N ALA A 323 2.91 -9.93 18.22
CA ALA A 323 1.74 -9.35 17.59
C ALA A 323 0.45 -10.11 17.95
N GLN A 324 0.47 -11.46 17.86
CA GLN A 324 -0.69 -12.27 18.24
C GLN A 324 -1.06 -12.09 19.70
N GLN A 325 -0.06 -12.09 20.59
CA GLN A 325 -0.33 -12.06 22.04
C GLN A 325 -0.80 -10.69 22.51
N TYR A 326 -0.22 -9.60 21.99
CA TYR A 326 -0.40 -8.27 22.58
C TYR A 326 -1.16 -7.27 21.72
N LEU A 327 -1.40 -7.59 20.44
CA LEU A 327 -2.17 -6.73 19.54
C LEU A 327 -3.36 -7.50 18.95
N PHE A 328 -3.13 -8.53 18.15
CA PHE A 328 -4.18 -9.18 17.38
C PHE A 328 -5.14 -9.99 18.27
N GLY A 329 -4.64 -10.71 19.26
CA GLY A 329 -5.49 -11.44 20.23
C GLY A 329 -6.42 -10.50 21.00
N PRO A 330 -5.94 -9.43 21.62
CA PRO A 330 -6.78 -8.40 22.22
C PRO A 330 -7.84 -7.79 21.31
N LEU A 331 -7.56 -7.63 20.00
CA LEU A 331 -8.51 -7.18 18.99
C LEU A 331 -9.49 -8.27 18.51
N GLY A 332 -9.40 -9.49 19.05
CA GLY A 332 -10.22 -10.61 18.61
C GLY A 332 -9.85 -11.13 17.22
N ILE A 333 -8.62 -10.92 16.76
CA ILE A 333 -8.09 -11.40 15.48
C ILE A 333 -7.42 -12.76 15.73
N PRO A 334 -8.01 -13.88 15.27
CA PRO A 334 -7.44 -15.20 15.52
C PRO A 334 -6.20 -15.46 14.66
N ARG A 335 -5.25 -16.25 15.16
CA ARG A 335 -3.98 -16.55 14.47
C ARG A 335 -4.14 -17.03 13.01
N ARG A 336 -5.22 -17.78 12.74
CA ARG A 336 -5.52 -18.30 11.40
C ARG A 336 -6.06 -17.24 10.41
N ALA A 337 -6.41 -16.04 10.88
CA ALA A 337 -7.05 -15.01 10.06
C ALA A 337 -6.06 -14.07 9.38
N TRP A 338 -4.79 -14.20 9.65
CA TRP A 338 -3.75 -13.35 9.11
C TRP A 338 -2.48 -14.13 8.79
N VAL A 339 -1.70 -13.61 7.87
CA VAL A 339 -0.41 -14.16 7.46
C VAL A 339 0.61 -13.05 7.54
N TRP A 340 1.74 -13.32 8.16
CA TRP A 340 2.94 -12.51 8.02
C TRP A 340 3.91 -13.34 7.18
N ASN A 341 4.33 -12.81 6.03
CA ASN A 341 5.31 -13.47 5.17
C ASN A 341 6.67 -13.45 5.87
N TYR A 342 6.78 -14.32 6.83
CA TYR A 342 7.95 -14.55 7.61
C TYR A 342 8.69 -15.72 7.01
N ASP A 343 9.84 -15.45 6.40
CA ASP A 343 10.69 -16.49 5.89
C ASP A 343 11.37 -17.21 7.07
N LEU A 344 10.92 -18.41 7.37
CA LEU A 344 11.48 -19.22 8.44
C LEU A 344 12.96 -19.59 8.22
N THR A 345 13.44 -19.55 6.97
CA THR A 345 14.84 -19.79 6.62
C THR A 345 15.69 -18.53 6.74
N ASN A 346 15.05 -17.35 6.80
CA ASN A 346 15.69 -16.06 6.95
C ASN A 346 14.93 -15.26 8.02
N ALA A 347 15.35 -15.46 9.26
CA ALA A 347 14.71 -14.90 10.45
C ALA A 347 14.76 -13.36 10.51
N ASP A 348 15.53 -12.71 9.65
CA ASP A 348 15.73 -11.27 9.62
C ASP A 348 14.72 -10.55 8.69
N ARG A 349 13.76 -11.29 8.12
CA ARG A 349 12.69 -10.75 7.25
C ARG A 349 11.39 -10.46 8.00
N GLU A 350 11.46 -10.05 9.26
CA GLU A 350 10.29 -9.77 10.10
C GLU A 350 9.43 -8.62 9.58
N PHE A 351 10.00 -7.76 8.77
CA PHE A 351 9.27 -6.69 8.12
C PHE A 351 8.45 -7.18 6.92
N SER A 352 8.75 -8.36 6.36
CA SER A 352 8.03 -8.80 5.17
C SER A 352 6.52 -8.80 5.41
N GLN A 353 5.82 -8.38 4.44
CA GLN A 353 4.46 -7.87 4.38
C GLN A 353 3.40 -8.73 5.07
N ILE A 354 2.67 -8.11 5.97
CA ILE A 354 1.54 -8.73 6.64
C ILE A 354 0.30 -8.76 5.73
N HIS A 355 -0.50 -9.82 5.84
CA HIS A 355 -1.81 -9.95 5.22
C HIS A 355 -2.87 -9.94 6.32
N LEU A 356 -3.81 -8.99 6.25
CA LEU A 356 -4.96 -8.89 7.15
C LEU A 356 -6.26 -8.86 6.35
N ARG A 357 -7.34 -9.35 6.96
CA ARG A 357 -8.67 -9.16 6.40
C ARG A 357 -9.05 -7.67 6.48
N PRO A 358 -9.85 -7.14 5.57
CA PRO A 358 -10.26 -5.72 5.61
C PRO A 358 -10.90 -5.30 6.94
N ARG A 359 -11.72 -6.15 7.57
CA ARG A 359 -12.26 -5.86 8.92
C ARG A 359 -11.17 -5.82 10.00
N ASP A 360 -10.12 -6.63 9.88
CA ASP A 360 -9.00 -6.59 10.83
C ASP A 360 -8.16 -5.33 10.65
N MET A 361 -8.03 -4.81 9.42
CA MET A 361 -7.48 -3.48 9.16
C MET A 361 -8.36 -2.39 9.78
N LEU A 362 -9.69 -2.51 9.68
CA LEU A 362 -10.62 -1.57 10.31
C LEU A 362 -10.45 -1.57 11.84
N LYS A 363 -10.26 -2.72 12.48
CA LYS A 363 -9.98 -2.80 13.93
C LYS A 363 -8.72 -2.03 14.32
N LEU A 364 -7.66 -2.06 13.50
CA LEU A 364 -6.47 -1.23 13.72
C LEU A 364 -6.78 0.25 13.59
N GLY A 365 -7.57 0.66 12.59
CA GLY A 365 -8.04 2.04 12.45
C GLY A 365 -8.86 2.50 13.65
N LEU A 366 -9.83 1.70 14.07
CA LEU A 366 -10.68 1.98 15.24
C LEU A 366 -9.87 2.03 16.54
N LEU A 367 -8.89 1.16 16.70
CA LEU A 367 -7.96 1.19 17.83
C LEU A 367 -7.24 2.54 17.94
N TYR A 368 -6.76 3.08 16.81
CA TYR A 368 -6.10 4.39 16.79
C TYR A 368 -7.09 5.54 16.96
N ALA A 369 -8.27 5.46 16.35
CA ALA A 369 -9.32 6.46 16.50
C ALA A 369 -9.83 6.57 17.95
N ASP A 370 -9.82 5.46 18.72
CA ASP A 370 -10.20 5.43 20.16
C ASP A 370 -8.96 5.50 21.09
N GLY A 371 -7.89 6.18 20.67
CA GLY A 371 -6.72 6.43 21.51
C GLY A 371 -6.05 5.16 22.05
N GLY A 372 -6.07 4.07 21.30
CA GLY A 372 -5.44 2.80 21.65
C GLY A 372 -6.32 1.87 22.48
N ARG A 373 -7.62 2.12 22.58
CA ARG A 373 -8.59 1.31 23.32
C ARG A 373 -9.36 0.37 22.38
N TRP A 374 -9.67 -0.80 22.89
CA TRP A 374 -10.54 -1.77 22.21
C TRP A 374 -11.33 -2.56 23.25
N GLY A 375 -12.66 -2.66 23.08
CA GLY A 375 -13.52 -3.34 24.03
C GLY A 375 -13.38 -2.84 25.47
N GLY A 376 -13.18 -1.53 25.67
CA GLY A 376 -12.97 -0.91 26.97
C GLY A 376 -11.56 -1.08 27.56
N ARG A 377 -10.65 -1.80 26.91
CA ARG A 377 -9.28 -2.08 27.38
C ARG A 377 -8.25 -1.24 26.64
N GLN A 378 -7.24 -0.71 27.32
CA GLN A 378 -6.09 -0.08 26.70
C GLN A 378 -5.19 -1.18 26.12
N VAL A 379 -5.08 -1.24 24.78
CA VAL A 379 -4.22 -2.19 24.06
C VAL A 379 -2.88 -1.52 23.68
N VAL A 380 -2.95 -0.28 23.22
CA VAL A 380 -1.79 0.56 22.90
C VAL A 380 -1.84 1.79 23.77
N PRO A 381 -0.72 2.26 24.37
CA PRO A 381 -0.77 3.47 25.21
C PRO A 381 -1.33 4.67 24.45
N ALA A 382 -2.22 5.43 25.09
CA ALA A 382 -2.79 6.62 24.46
C ALA A 382 -1.72 7.67 24.11
N SER A 383 -0.63 7.75 24.88
CA SER A 383 0.53 8.59 24.57
C SER A 383 1.24 8.17 23.28
N TRP A 384 1.36 6.85 23.05
CA TRP A 384 1.95 6.32 21.83
C TRP A 384 1.09 6.61 20.61
N VAL A 385 -0.23 6.41 20.73
CA VAL A 385 -1.19 6.75 19.65
C VAL A 385 -1.08 8.22 19.28
N ARG A 386 -1.14 9.12 20.27
CA ARG A 386 -0.98 10.57 20.02
C ARG A 386 0.36 10.91 19.36
N ALA A 387 1.45 10.30 19.81
CA ALA A 387 2.77 10.49 19.21
C ALA A 387 2.83 9.92 17.78
N SER A 388 2.24 8.74 17.55
CA SER A 388 2.19 8.16 16.21
C SER A 388 1.45 9.03 15.21
N LEU A 389 0.39 9.70 15.64
CA LEU A 389 -0.46 10.58 14.83
C LEU A 389 -0.02 12.05 14.86
N ALA A 390 1.11 12.39 15.45
CA ALA A 390 1.72 13.71 15.38
C ALA A 390 2.82 13.73 14.32
N ALA A 391 2.90 14.79 13.52
CA ALA A 391 3.99 14.96 12.56
C ALA A 391 5.31 15.28 13.31
N HIS A 392 6.28 14.39 13.18
CA HIS A 392 7.63 14.55 13.73
C HIS A 392 8.67 14.87 12.66
N SER A 393 8.34 14.55 11.42
CA SER A 393 9.19 14.78 10.26
C SER A 393 8.32 15.05 9.04
N GLU A 394 8.96 15.34 7.94
CA GLU A 394 8.33 15.49 6.62
C GLU A 394 9.05 14.57 5.63
N VAL A 395 8.31 13.68 5.01
CA VAL A 395 8.78 12.76 3.97
C VAL A 395 8.14 13.19 2.65
N ASP A 396 8.93 13.59 1.68
CA ASP A 396 8.49 14.07 0.36
C ASP A 396 7.35 15.12 0.45
N GLY A 397 7.50 16.10 1.34
CA GLY A 397 6.54 17.19 1.53
C GLY A 397 5.27 16.78 2.30
N THR A 398 5.22 15.58 2.86
CA THR A 398 4.07 15.10 3.64
C THR A 398 4.48 14.84 5.08
N GLY A 399 3.69 15.34 6.05
CA GLY A 399 3.91 15.10 7.47
C GLY A 399 3.95 13.61 7.80
N TYR A 400 4.87 13.22 8.69
CA TYR A 400 5.11 11.83 9.05
C TYR A 400 5.33 11.67 10.57
N GLY A 401 4.58 10.74 11.16
CA GLY A 401 4.66 10.40 12.58
C GLY A 401 5.45 9.11 12.81
N TYR A 402 5.01 8.27 13.77
CA TYR A 402 5.64 6.96 13.97
C TYR A 402 5.08 5.93 13.01
N PHE A 403 5.60 5.95 11.77
CA PHE A 403 5.13 5.15 10.63
C PHE A 403 3.67 5.39 10.27
N TRP A 404 3.16 6.59 10.51
CA TRP A 404 1.87 7.10 10.07
C TRP A 404 2.06 8.36 9.24
N TRP A 405 1.28 8.49 8.16
CA TRP A 405 1.26 9.65 7.29
C TRP A 405 0.23 10.66 7.75
N HIS A 406 0.52 11.94 7.55
CA HIS A 406 -0.37 13.08 7.83
C HIS A 406 -0.62 13.92 6.58
N PRO A 407 -1.22 13.35 5.54
CA PRO A 407 -1.52 14.06 4.32
C PRO A 407 -2.81 14.86 4.42
N TYR A 408 -3.13 15.54 3.31
CA TYR A 408 -4.43 16.16 3.07
C TYR A 408 -4.94 15.83 1.68
N LEU A 409 -6.26 15.95 1.49
CA LEU A 409 -6.93 15.87 0.20
C LEU A 409 -7.58 17.20 -0.11
N ASN A 410 -7.45 17.64 -1.37
CA ASN A 410 -8.11 18.83 -1.87
C ASN A 410 -9.46 18.43 -2.48
N VAL A 411 -10.54 18.80 -1.84
CA VAL A 411 -11.91 18.47 -2.24
C VAL A 411 -12.56 19.68 -2.90
N ARG A 412 -13.08 19.52 -4.10
CA ARG A 412 -13.85 20.56 -4.77
C ARG A 412 -15.24 20.66 -4.14
N THR A 413 -15.62 21.89 -3.80
CA THR A 413 -16.95 22.23 -3.26
C THR A 413 -17.57 23.34 -4.13
N PRO A 414 -18.87 23.61 -4.03
CA PRO A 414 -19.49 24.74 -4.73
C PRO A 414 -18.82 26.08 -4.43
N ASP A 415 -18.29 26.25 -3.20
CA ASP A 415 -17.67 27.48 -2.72
C ASP A 415 -16.15 27.55 -2.98
N GLY A 416 -15.57 26.54 -3.63
CA GLY A 416 -14.14 26.48 -3.95
C GLY A 416 -13.50 25.14 -3.62
N THR A 417 -12.23 25.16 -3.18
CA THR A 417 -11.49 23.95 -2.76
C THR A 417 -11.32 23.93 -1.25
N ARG A 418 -11.78 22.86 -0.61
CA ARG A 418 -11.56 22.60 0.83
C ARG A 418 -10.48 21.57 1.01
N GLN A 419 -9.50 21.88 1.86
CA GLN A 419 -8.47 20.94 2.26
C GLN A 419 -8.95 20.13 3.46
N VAL A 420 -8.86 18.81 3.36
CA VAL A 420 -9.23 17.85 4.42
C VAL A 420 -8.00 17.06 4.83
N SER A 421 -7.50 17.33 6.04
CA SER A 421 -6.39 16.57 6.63
C SER A 421 -6.87 15.25 7.21
N TYR A 422 -6.02 14.25 7.18
CA TYR A 422 -6.30 12.92 7.74
C TYR A 422 -5.00 12.23 8.15
N ASP A 423 -5.11 11.22 9.00
CA ASP A 423 -4.00 10.33 9.32
C ASP A 423 -4.17 9.02 8.55
N ALA A 424 -3.07 8.41 8.11
CA ALA A 424 -3.20 7.18 7.34
C ALA A 424 -2.05 6.19 7.53
N ALA A 425 -2.42 4.91 7.63
CA ALA A 425 -1.54 3.81 7.28
C ALA A 425 -1.70 3.53 5.77
N GLN A 426 -0.60 3.55 5.02
CA GLN A 426 -0.63 3.48 3.56
C GLN A 426 0.30 2.41 3.02
N GLY A 427 -0.16 1.65 2.02
CA GLY A 427 0.62 0.67 1.28
C GLY A 427 0.44 0.82 -0.23
N ASN A 428 1.50 0.52 -0.99
CA ASN A 428 1.48 0.50 -2.44
C ASN A 428 0.31 -0.36 -2.95
N GLY A 429 -0.29 0.05 -4.05
CA GLY A 429 -1.47 -0.60 -4.63
C GLY A 429 -2.80 -0.09 -4.08
N GLY A 430 -2.79 0.83 -3.09
CA GLY A 430 -4.01 1.40 -2.53
C GLY A 430 -4.49 0.71 -1.25
N GLN A 431 -3.59 0.12 -0.48
CA GLN A 431 -3.87 -0.35 0.87
C GLN A 431 -3.95 0.86 1.78
N LYS A 432 -5.10 1.16 2.35
CA LYS A 432 -5.33 2.39 3.12
C LYS A 432 -6.18 2.14 4.36
N ILE A 433 -5.74 2.71 5.48
CA ILE A 433 -6.56 2.98 6.65
C ILE A 433 -6.56 4.51 6.79
N TYR A 434 -7.69 5.15 6.55
CA TYR A 434 -7.87 6.58 6.76
C TYR A 434 -8.51 6.83 8.11
N LEU A 435 -7.96 7.75 8.87
CA LEU A 435 -8.56 8.32 10.07
C LEU A 435 -8.90 9.78 9.76
N VAL A 436 -10.18 10.13 9.74
CA VAL A 436 -10.67 11.48 9.43
C VAL A 436 -11.52 11.99 10.60
N PRO A 437 -10.88 12.41 11.71
CA PRO A 437 -11.59 12.69 12.98
C PRO A 437 -12.68 13.77 12.86
N GLN A 438 -12.46 14.77 12.00
CA GLN A 438 -13.42 15.86 11.79
C GLN A 438 -14.79 15.41 11.23
N PHE A 439 -14.88 14.17 10.72
CA PHE A 439 -16.10 13.55 10.23
C PHE A 439 -16.45 12.26 10.94
N ASP A 440 -15.77 11.95 12.05
CA ASP A 440 -15.91 10.68 12.78
C ASP A 440 -15.86 9.46 11.81
N LEU A 441 -14.91 9.51 10.85
CA LEU A 441 -14.77 8.52 9.79
C LEU A 441 -13.48 7.72 9.95
N VAL A 442 -13.61 6.40 9.91
CA VAL A 442 -12.52 5.48 9.60
C VAL A 442 -12.87 4.76 8.29
N ALA A 443 -12.04 4.93 7.27
CA ALA A 443 -12.24 4.26 5.99
C ALA A 443 -11.09 3.31 5.71
N VAL A 444 -11.43 2.09 5.25
CA VAL A 444 -10.45 1.07 4.87
C VAL A 444 -10.65 0.68 3.42
N PHE A 445 -9.54 0.64 2.70
CA PHE A 445 -9.50 0.16 1.34
C PHE A 445 -8.39 -0.88 1.19
N THR A 446 -8.68 -1.90 0.42
CA THR A 446 -7.65 -2.74 -0.20
C THR A 446 -7.79 -2.64 -1.72
N ALA A 447 -6.67 -2.62 -2.42
CA ALA A 447 -6.69 -2.49 -3.87
C ALA A 447 -5.45 -3.14 -4.51
N GLY A 448 -5.50 -3.34 -5.81
CA GLY A 448 -4.43 -3.92 -6.63
C GLY A 448 -3.81 -2.93 -7.62
N ALA A 449 -3.99 -1.62 -7.42
CA ALA A 449 -3.45 -0.56 -8.28
C ALA A 449 -1.98 -0.28 -7.96
N TYR A 450 -1.12 -1.30 -8.07
CA TYR A 450 0.30 -1.19 -7.77
C TYR A 450 0.99 -0.21 -8.74
N ASP A 451 1.85 0.63 -8.18
CA ASP A 451 2.64 1.64 -8.89
C ASP A 451 1.79 2.62 -9.72
N ALA A 452 0.50 2.77 -9.38
CA ALA A 452 -0.35 3.77 -9.98
C ALA A 452 0.04 5.18 -9.48
N GLU A 453 0.06 6.16 -10.38
CA GLU A 453 0.34 7.57 -10.08
C GLU A 453 -0.65 8.12 -9.03
N GLU A 454 -1.91 7.77 -9.16
CA GLU A 454 -2.94 8.10 -8.18
C GLU A 454 -3.70 6.84 -7.74
N ALA A 455 -3.65 6.55 -6.44
CA ALA A 455 -4.35 5.41 -5.88
C ALA A 455 -5.88 5.60 -5.95
N PRO A 456 -6.64 4.66 -6.53
CA PRO A 456 -8.10 4.74 -6.62
C PRO A 456 -8.83 5.06 -5.30
N PRO A 457 -8.39 4.60 -4.12
CA PRO A 457 -8.97 5.03 -2.85
C PRO A 457 -8.94 6.54 -2.61
N ASN A 458 -7.85 7.24 -2.98
CA ASN A 458 -7.79 8.70 -2.84
C ASN A 458 -8.86 9.38 -3.73
N ARG A 459 -9.04 8.89 -4.96
CA ARG A 459 -10.08 9.40 -5.86
C ARG A 459 -11.47 9.17 -5.29
N ILE A 460 -11.76 7.99 -4.74
CA ILE A 460 -13.05 7.70 -4.08
C ILE A 460 -13.29 8.66 -2.92
N MET A 461 -12.25 8.92 -2.11
CA MET A 461 -12.34 9.90 -1.02
C MET A 461 -12.69 11.29 -1.55
N VAL A 462 -11.98 11.77 -2.58
CA VAL A 462 -12.15 13.14 -3.13
C VAL A 462 -13.43 13.29 -3.94
N ASP A 463 -13.79 12.29 -4.74
CA ASP A 463 -14.90 12.39 -5.69
C ASP A 463 -16.26 12.07 -5.04
N VAL A 464 -16.27 11.24 -3.98
CA VAL A 464 -17.52 10.67 -3.46
C VAL A 464 -17.70 10.89 -1.96
N ILE A 465 -16.75 10.40 -1.14
CA ILE A 465 -16.95 10.33 0.32
C ILE A 465 -16.86 11.70 0.97
N LEU A 466 -15.77 12.43 0.76
CA LEU A 466 -15.57 13.73 1.38
C LEU A 466 -16.57 14.79 0.91
N PRO A 467 -16.95 14.86 -0.39
CA PRO A 467 -18.04 15.76 -0.80
C PRO A 467 -19.36 15.49 -0.10
N ALA A 468 -19.73 14.22 0.11
CA ALA A 468 -20.95 13.87 0.84
C ALA A 468 -20.90 14.34 2.30
N LEU A 469 -19.78 14.08 2.98
CA LEU A 469 -19.57 14.50 4.37
C LEU A 469 -19.53 16.02 4.52
N ILE A 470 -18.87 16.73 3.61
CA ILE A 470 -18.81 18.20 3.62
C ILE A 470 -20.20 18.81 3.40
N ALA A 471 -21.02 18.19 2.54
CA ALA A 471 -22.37 18.68 2.28
C ALA A 471 -23.35 18.44 3.44
N ALA A 472 -23.05 17.49 4.33
CA ALA A 472 -23.84 17.19 5.52
C ALA A 472 -23.49 18.08 6.73
N HIS A 473 -22.38 18.82 6.67
CA HIS A 473 -21.84 19.71 7.72
C HIS A 473 -21.73 21.16 7.27
#